data_ce39386815a5fa21883ac7b6a155e72d
#
_entry.id   ce39386815a5fa21883ac7b6a155e72d
#
_cell.length_a   1.000
_cell.length_b   1.000
_cell.length_c   1.000
_cell.angle_alpha   90.00
_cell.angle_beta   90.00
_cell.angle_gamma   90.00
#
_symmetry.space_group_name_H-M   'P 1'
#
loop_
_entity.id
_entity.type
_entity.pdbx_description
1 polymer ?
#
loop_
_entity_poly.entity_id
_entity_poly.type
_entity_poly.pdbx_seq_one_letter_code
_entity_poly.pdbx_strand_id
1 'polypeptide(L)'
;MTETQAPVAIEGFRGALLAPGDDGYEQTRFTWNAMFDKHPALIARCSGVADVIAGVNYARDNGMLLSVRGGGHSIPGHSTCDDGLVLDLSPMRSVRVDPVRKTVRAEGGVNWGTYDHETGAFGLASPGGQVSTTGIGD
;
A
#
# COMPACT_ATOMS: atom_id res chain seq x y z
N MET A 1 -32.47 3.76 12.07
CA MET A 1 -31.66 2.82 12.88
C MET A 1 -30.44 2.49 12.05
N THR A 2 -29.31 3.09 12.34
CA THR A 2 -28.01 2.74 11.72
C THR A 2 -27.56 1.44 12.36
N GLU A 3 -27.64 0.32 11.62
CA GLU A 3 -26.97 -0.90 12.02
C GLU A 3 -25.47 -0.59 12.14
N THR A 4 -24.97 -0.58 13.35
CA THR A 4 -23.52 -0.53 13.59
C THR A 4 -22.98 -1.88 13.14
N GLN A 5 -22.48 -1.94 11.93
CA GLN A 5 -21.81 -3.13 11.40
C GLN A 5 -20.64 -3.43 12.33
N ALA A 6 -20.51 -4.69 12.77
CA ALA A 6 -19.40 -5.10 13.61
C ALA A 6 -18.07 -4.76 12.90
N PRO A 7 -17.05 -4.28 13.62
CA PRO A 7 -15.78 -3.92 13.02
C PRO A 7 -15.20 -5.14 12.29
N VAL A 8 -14.82 -4.93 11.03
CA VAL A 8 -14.17 -5.98 10.23
C VAL A 8 -12.83 -6.32 10.88
N ALA A 9 -12.59 -7.60 11.11
CA ALA A 9 -11.34 -8.10 11.67
C ALA A 9 -10.72 -9.12 10.71
N ILE A 10 -9.41 -9.00 10.50
CA ILE A 10 -8.61 -9.99 9.77
C ILE A 10 -7.70 -10.66 10.80
N GLU A 11 -7.78 -11.98 10.93
CA GLU A 11 -6.98 -12.73 11.89
C GLU A 11 -5.48 -12.53 11.64
N GLY A 12 -4.74 -12.20 12.70
CA GLY A 12 -3.28 -11.98 12.64
C GLY A 12 -2.86 -10.64 12.03
N PHE A 13 -3.79 -9.80 11.58
CA PHE A 13 -3.50 -8.48 11.04
C PHE A 13 -3.25 -7.47 12.17
N ARG A 14 -2.17 -6.69 12.06
CA ARG A 14 -1.75 -5.70 13.08
C ARG A 14 -1.83 -4.26 12.61
N GLY A 15 -1.93 -4.03 11.31
CA GLY A 15 -2.10 -2.71 10.73
C GLY A 15 -3.50 -2.14 10.95
N ALA A 16 -3.78 -1.00 10.34
CA ALA A 16 -5.09 -0.38 10.41
C ALA A 16 -6.04 -0.95 9.33
N LEU A 17 -7.27 -1.21 9.71
CA LEU A 17 -8.37 -1.57 8.81
C LEU A 17 -9.34 -0.40 8.73
N LEU A 18 -9.69 0.04 7.53
CA LEU A 18 -10.59 1.16 7.28
C LEU A 18 -11.74 0.70 6.38
N ALA A 19 -12.96 0.77 6.88
CA ALA A 19 -14.19 0.56 6.13
C ALA A 19 -14.86 1.91 5.79
N PRO A 20 -15.77 1.96 4.82
CA PRO A 20 -16.56 3.16 4.55
C PRO A 20 -17.23 3.70 5.81
N GLY A 21 -17.01 4.99 6.09
CA GLY A 21 -17.51 5.65 7.29
C GLY A 21 -16.52 5.74 8.45
N ASP A 22 -15.38 5.03 8.39
CA ASP A 22 -14.33 5.16 9.39
C ASP A 22 -13.52 6.45 9.18
N ASP A 23 -13.01 7.00 10.27
CA ASP A 23 -12.10 8.15 10.22
C ASP A 23 -10.86 7.81 9.39
N GLY A 24 -10.57 8.64 8.39
CA GLY A 24 -9.43 8.44 7.50
C GLY A 24 -9.70 7.57 6.28
N TYR A 25 -10.87 6.91 6.16
CA TYR A 25 -11.20 6.12 4.98
C TYR A 25 -11.19 6.97 3.71
N GLU A 26 -11.90 8.11 3.71
CA GLU A 26 -11.99 8.99 2.53
C GLU A 26 -10.62 9.49 2.09
N GLN A 27 -9.75 9.91 2.99
CA GLN A 27 -8.40 10.35 2.66
C GLN A 27 -7.54 9.19 2.14
N THR A 28 -7.72 7.99 2.70
CA THR A 28 -6.90 6.83 2.37
C THR A 28 -7.31 6.17 1.05
N ARG A 29 -8.59 6.20 0.66
CA ARG A 29 -9.05 5.58 -0.59
C ARG A 29 -8.60 6.30 -1.86
N PHE A 30 -8.28 7.60 -1.78
CA PHE A 30 -7.84 8.38 -2.92
C PHE A 30 -6.50 7.91 -3.48
N THR A 31 -6.40 7.90 -4.81
CA THR A 31 -5.17 7.68 -5.56
C THR A 31 -4.73 8.99 -6.22
N TRP A 32 -3.48 9.05 -6.68
CA TRP A 32 -2.95 10.25 -7.35
C TRP A 32 -3.80 10.67 -8.56
N ASN A 33 -4.25 9.69 -9.35
CA ASN A 33 -5.14 9.97 -10.48
C ASN A 33 -6.60 10.00 -10.01
N ALA A 34 -7.13 11.19 -9.78
CA ALA A 34 -8.49 11.43 -9.32
C ALA A 34 -9.60 10.99 -10.33
N MET A 35 -9.23 10.54 -11.53
CA MET A 35 -10.18 9.89 -12.44
C MET A 35 -10.67 8.54 -11.92
N PHE A 36 -9.91 7.90 -11.02
CA PHE A 36 -10.28 6.63 -10.41
C PHE A 36 -10.87 6.85 -9.01
N ASP A 37 -12.11 7.32 -8.97
CA ASP A 37 -12.87 7.53 -7.72
C ASP A 37 -13.59 6.24 -7.33
N LYS A 38 -12.82 5.25 -6.87
CA LYS A 38 -13.32 3.94 -6.45
C LYS A 38 -13.54 3.84 -4.95
N HIS A 39 -14.46 2.95 -4.56
CA HIS A 39 -14.89 2.78 -3.17
C HIS A 39 -14.66 1.32 -2.72
N PRO A 40 -13.47 0.99 -2.20
CA PRO A 40 -13.20 -0.34 -1.67
C PRO A 40 -14.09 -0.64 -0.45
N ALA A 41 -14.51 -1.90 -0.33
CA ALA A 41 -15.23 -2.35 0.87
C ALA A 41 -14.34 -2.32 2.12
N LEU A 42 -13.03 -2.49 1.94
CA LEU A 42 -12.05 -2.47 3.02
C LEU A 42 -10.69 -2.00 2.51
N ILE A 43 -10.01 -1.17 3.30
CA ILE A 43 -8.61 -0.80 3.10
C ILE A 43 -7.81 -1.37 4.27
N ALA A 44 -6.86 -2.26 3.98
CA ALA A 44 -5.96 -2.86 4.96
C ALA A 44 -4.58 -2.21 4.84
N ARG A 45 -4.25 -1.32 5.78
CA ARG A 45 -2.96 -0.62 5.84
C ARG A 45 -1.93 -1.50 6.52
N CYS A 46 -1.09 -2.14 5.72
CA CYS A 46 -0.15 -3.16 6.18
C CYS A 46 1.03 -2.53 6.94
N SER A 47 1.35 -3.09 8.11
CA SER A 47 2.52 -2.72 8.90
C SER A 47 3.75 -3.60 8.62
N GLY A 48 3.57 -4.71 7.92
CA GLY A 48 4.63 -5.64 7.57
C GLY A 48 4.15 -6.82 6.72
N VAL A 49 5.08 -7.72 6.39
CA VAL A 49 4.80 -8.87 5.50
C VAL A 49 3.70 -9.79 6.04
N ALA A 50 3.63 -9.97 7.36
CA ALA A 50 2.59 -10.81 7.97
C ALA A 50 1.18 -10.26 7.68
N ASP A 51 1.00 -8.93 7.70
CA ASP A 51 -0.25 -8.28 7.35
C ASP A 51 -0.61 -8.49 5.87
N VAL A 52 0.39 -8.41 4.97
CA VAL A 52 0.18 -8.68 3.54
C VAL A 52 -0.32 -10.12 3.33
N ILE A 53 0.30 -11.09 4.00
CA ILE A 53 -0.12 -12.50 3.92
C ILE A 53 -1.54 -12.68 4.45
N ALA A 54 -1.85 -12.10 5.62
CA ALA A 54 -3.17 -12.17 6.22
C ALA A 54 -4.25 -11.53 5.32
N GLY A 55 -3.96 -10.36 4.74
CA GLY A 55 -4.88 -9.67 3.84
C GLY A 55 -5.13 -10.43 2.52
N VAL A 56 -4.08 -10.99 1.91
CA VAL A 56 -4.22 -11.82 0.70
C VAL A 56 -5.08 -13.06 0.98
N ASN A 57 -4.83 -13.76 2.09
CA ASN A 57 -5.62 -14.92 2.48
C ASN A 57 -7.08 -14.53 2.74
N TYR A 58 -7.31 -13.44 3.46
CA TYR A 58 -8.65 -12.94 3.73
C TYR A 58 -9.42 -12.64 2.44
N ALA A 59 -8.81 -11.93 1.47
CA ALA A 59 -9.45 -11.64 0.19
C ALA A 59 -9.80 -12.92 -0.58
N ARG A 60 -8.85 -13.87 -0.65
CA ARG A 60 -9.06 -15.17 -1.31
C ARG A 60 -10.21 -15.96 -0.67
N ASP A 61 -10.19 -16.08 0.65
CA ASP A 61 -11.15 -16.94 1.38
C ASP A 61 -12.56 -16.34 1.39
N ASN A 62 -12.69 -15.03 1.19
CA ASN A 62 -13.96 -14.31 1.06
C ASN A 62 -14.35 -14.00 -0.40
N GLY A 63 -13.57 -14.46 -1.40
CA GLY A 63 -13.85 -14.21 -2.81
C GLY A 63 -13.85 -12.73 -3.20
N MET A 64 -13.06 -11.90 -2.50
CA MET A 64 -13.00 -10.45 -2.73
C MET A 64 -12.03 -10.11 -3.86
N LEU A 65 -12.38 -9.10 -4.65
CA LEU A 65 -11.41 -8.45 -5.55
C LEU A 65 -10.29 -7.83 -4.69
N LEU A 66 -9.04 -8.07 -5.09
CA LEU A 66 -7.87 -7.56 -4.38
C LEU A 66 -7.11 -6.57 -5.25
N SER A 67 -6.84 -5.39 -4.69
CA SER A 67 -5.90 -4.41 -5.23
C SER A 67 -4.76 -4.18 -4.27
N VAL A 68 -3.57 -3.89 -4.80
CA VAL A 68 -2.39 -3.56 -3.99
C VAL A 68 -1.95 -2.14 -4.34
N ARG A 69 -1.69 -1.33 -3.32
CA ARG A 69 -1.23 0.05 -3.48
C ARG A 69 0.13 0.25 -2.83
N GLY A 70 1.12 0.67 -3.63
CA GLY A 70 2.40 1.21 -3.18
C GLY A 70 2.30 2.71 -2.95
N GLY A 71 2.69 3.52 -3.93
CA GLY A 71 2.57 4.98 -3.89
C GLY A 71 1.22 5.52 -4.39
N GLY A 72 0.39 4.70 -5.03
CA GLY A 72 -0.92 5.09 -5.54
C GLY A 72 -0.88 5.84 -6.88
N HIS A 73 0.17 5.67 -7.67
CA HIS A 73 0.37 6.33 -8.97
C HIS A 73 0.09 5.42 -10.17
N SER A 74 -0.56 4.27 -9.98
CA SER A 74 -0.93 3.36 -11.07
C SER A 74 -1.68 4.09 -12.19
N ILE A 75 -1.10 4.14 -13.38
CA ILE A 75 -1.68 4.82 -14.54
C ILE A 75 -3.04 4.20 -14.92
N PRO A 76 -3.19 2.86 -14.99
CA PRO A 76 -4.48 2.23 -15.31
C PRO A 76 -5.42 2.10 -14.10
N GLY A 77 -5.08 2.64 -12.94
CA GLY A 77 -5.96 2.65 -11.75
C GLY A 77 -6.06 1.30 -11.03
N HIS A 78 -5.06 0.41 -11.13
CA HIS A 78 -5.07 -0.91 -10.49
C HIS A 78 -4.74 -0.86 -9.00
N SER A 79 -4.29 0.27 -8.47
CA SER A 79 -3.99 0.46 -7.05
C SER A 79 -5.22 0.66 -6.16
N THR A 80 -6.43 0.59 -6.74
CA THR A 80 -7.71 0.67 -6.03
C THR A 80 -8.78 -0.13 -6.76
N CYS A 81 -9.88 -0.48 -6.07
CA CYS A 81 -11.00 -1.24 -6.62
C CYS A 81 -12.30 -0.80 -5.96
N ASP A 82 -13.44 -1.11 -6.60
CA ASP A 82 -14.75 -1.02 -5.98
C ASP A 82 -15.11 -2.33 -5.29
N ASP A 83 -15.79 -2.24 -4.15
CA ASP A 83 -16.37 -3.34 -3.36
C ASP A 83 -15.37 -4.45 -2.98
N GLY A 84 -14.07 -4.21 -3.14
CA GLY A 84 -13.01 -5.16 -2.85
C GLY A 84 -12.14 -4.78 -1.65
N LEU A 85 -11.01 -5.46 -1.52
CA LEU A 85 -9.97 -5.18 -0.53
C LEU A 85 -8.80 -4.45 -1.19
N VAL A 86 -8.38 -3.34 -0.62
CA VAL A 86 -7.11 -2.68 -0.96
C VAL A 86 -6.07 -2.99 0.10
N LEU A 87 -4.96 -3.64 -0.27
CA LEU A 87 -3.78 -3.72 0.57
C LEU A 87 -2.93 -2.46 0.37
N ASP A 88 -2.96 -1.58 1.37
CA ASP A 88 -2.18 -0.35 1.36
C ASP A 88 -0.81 -0.59 2.00
N LEU A 89 0.23 -0.60 1.17
CA LEU A 89 1.62 -0.78 1.59
C LEU A 89 2.29 0.53 1.99
N SER A 90 1.60 1.67 1.90
CA SER A 90 2.19 2.98 2.18
C SER A 90 2.83 3.12 3.58
N PRO A 91 2.44 2.36 4.62
CA PRO A 91 3.17 2.36 5.89
C PRO A 91 4.49 1.57 5.87
N MET A 92 4.68 0.66 4.90
CA MET A 92 5.87 -0.18 4.77
C MET A 92 6.96 0.57 3.98
N ARG A 93 7.82 1.32 4.66
CA ARG A 93 8.77 2.29 4.05
C ARG A 93 10.23 2.03 4.38
N SER A 94 10.59 0.84 4.83
CA SER A 94 11.98 0.53 5.15
C SER A 94 12.84 0.41 3.89
N VAL A 95 14.03 1.00 3.95
CA VAL A 95 15.08 0.86 2.93
C VAL A 95 16.36 0.42 3.62
N ARG A 96 16.99 -0.65 3.13
CA ARG A 96 18.26 -1.15 3.64
C ARG A 96 19.27 -1.31 2.50
N VAL A 97 20.36 -0.55 2.57
CA VAL A 97 21.45 -0.57 1.60
C VAL A 97 22.58 -1.44 2.09
N ASP A 98 23.09 -2.33 1.24
CA ASP A 98 24.36 -3.04 1.42
C ASP A 98 25.40 -2.45 0.46
N PRO A 99 26.28 -1.55 0.94
CA PRO A 99 27.23 -0.87 0.07
C PRO A 99 28.35 -1.78 -0.45
N VAL A 100 28.61 -2.89 0.26
CA VAL A 100 29.65 -3.87 -0.14
C VAL A 100 29.16 -4.69 -1.33
N ARG A 101 27.91 -5.21 -1.22
CA ARG A 101 27.28 -5.98 -2.29
C ARG A 101 26.63 -5.11 -3.37
N LYS A 102 26.53 -3.80 -3.13
CA LYS A 102 25.84 -2.83 -4.00
C LYS A 102 24.39 -3.27 -4.26
N THR A 103 23.69 -3.69 -3.21
CA THR A 103 22.28 -4.09 -3.27
C THR A 103 21.47 -3.24 -2.32
N VAL A 104 20.19 -3.08 -2.65
CA VAL A 104 19.20 -2.42 -1.78
C VAL A 104 17.97 -3.28 -1.64
N ARG A 105 17.46 -3.37 -0.43
CA ARG A 105 16.15 -3.93 -0.13
C ARG A 105 15.24 -2.80 0.30
N ALA A 106 14.13 -2.63 -0.40
CA ALA A 106 13.12 -1.64 -0.08
C ALA A 106 11.73 -2.28 0.02
N GLU A 107 10.90 -1.78 0.93
CA GLU A 107 9.52 -2.22 1.07
C GLU A 107 8.61 -1.55 0.04
N GLY A 108 7.46 -2.18 -0.27
CA GLY A 108 6.57 -1.77 -1.34
C GLY A 108 5.89 -0.40 -1.19
N GLY A 109 5.91 0.20 -0.01
CA GLY A 109 5.40 1.54 0.23
C GLY A 109 6.45 2.66 0.12
N VAL A 110 7.69 2.32 -0.24
CA VAL A 110 8.77 3.30 -0.45
C VAL A 110 8.53 4.08 -1.73
N ASN A 111 8.74 5.39 -1.69
CA ASN A 111 8.78 6.23 -2.89
C ASN A 111 10.23 6.44 -3.39
N TRP A 112 10.36 6.87 -4.63
CA TRP A 112 11.68 7.06 -5.26
C TRP A 112 12.53 8.10 -4.53
N GLY A 113 11.94 9.16 -3.99
CA GLY A 113 12.68 10.17 -3.22
C GLY A 113 13.35 9.59 -1.98
N THR A 114 12.65 8.74 -1.22
CA THR A 114 13.24 8.04 -0.07
C THR A 114 14.29 7.03 -0.49
N TYR A 115 14.00 6.25 -1.55
CA TYR A 115 14.94 5.28 -2.10
C TYR A 115 16.26 5.94 -2.52
N ASP A 116 16.19 7.03 -3.30
CA ASP A 116 17.36 7.76 -3.79
C ASP A 116 18.14 8.42 -2.65
N HIS A 117 17.43 8.96 -1.64
CA HIS A 117 18.07 9.54 -0.47
C HIS A 117 18.92 8.52 0.29
N GLU A 118 18.39 7.33 0.53
CA GLU A 118 19.08 6.27 1.25
C GLU A 118 20.25 5.67 0.44
N THR A 119 20.08 5.43 -0.85
CA THR A 119 21.14 4.91 -1.72
C THR A 119 22.23 5.94 -1.98
N GLY A 120 21.87 7.21 -2.14
CA GLY A 120 22.79 8.33 -2.35
C GLY A 120 23.76 8.53 -1.19
N ALA A 121 23.36 8.22 0.05
CA ALA A 121 24.23 8.27 1.23
C ALA A 121 25.48 7.35 1.10
N PHE A 122 25.40 6.32 0.26
CA PHE A 122 26.49 5.39 -0.04
C PHE A 122 27.09 5.60 -1.44
N GLY A 123 26.74 6.68 -2.14
CA GLY A 123 27.18 6.96 -3.50
C GLY A 123 26.65 5.95 -4.53
N LEU A 124 25.51 5.33 -4.26
CA LEU A 124 24.86 4.36 -5.12
C LEU A 124 23.60 4.95 -5.77
N ALA A 125 23.29 4.51 -6.97
CA ALA A 125 22.08 4.84 -7.71
C ALA A 125 21.59 3.60 -8.47
N SER A 126 20.28 3.55 -8.72
CA SER A 126 19.72 2.56 -9.63
C SER A 126 18.76 3.22 -10.62
N PRO A 127 18.57 2.64 -11.82
CA PRO A 127 17.50 3.09 -12.71
C PRO A 127 16.14 2.95 -12.03
N GLY A 128 15.28 3.96 -12.20
CA GLY A 128 13.98 3.97 -11.54
C GLY A 128 13.04 5.03 -12.07
N GLY A 129 12.02 5.34 -11.29
CA GLY A 129 11.04 6.36 -11.60
C GLY A 129 11.65 7.77 -11.61
N GLN A 130 11.12 8.63 -12.46
CA GLN A 130 11.62 10.00 -12.64
C GLN A 130 11.09 10.99 -11.60
N VAL A 131 10.01 10.65 -10.92
CA VAL A 131 9.31 11.54 -9.98
C VAL A 131 9.45 11.00 -8.56
N SER A 132 10.01 11.83 -7.68
CA SER A 132 10.34 11.45 -6.29
C SER A 132 9.15 10.97 -5.46
N THR A 133 7.93 11.42 -5.80
CA THR A 133 6.70 11.07 -5.07
C THR A 133 6.07 9.75 -5.52
N THR A 134 6.44 9.20 -6.68
CA THR A 134 5.92 7.91 -7.14
C THR A 134 6.51 6.76 -6.32
N GLY A 135 5.71 5.72 -6.13
CA GLY A 135 6.14 4.52 -5.42
C GLY A 135 7.06 3.65 -6.27
N ILE A 136 7.95 2.94 -5.62
CA ILE A 136 8.81 1.93 -6.30
C ILE A 136 8.00 0.68 -6.69
N GLY A 137 6.81 0.50 -6.11
CA GLY A 137 5.90 -0.62 -6.35
C GLY A 137 4.66 -0.25 -7.17
N ASP A 138 4.65 0.90 -7.85
CA ASP A 138 3.53 1.36 -8.68
C ASP A 138 3.58 0.85 -10.12
#